data_a3d5d557479b6a5bbd72b3c29a131de8
#
_entry.id   a3d5d557479b6a5bbd72b3c29a131de8
#
_cell.length_a   1.000
_cell.length_b   1.000
_cell.length_c   1.000
_cell.angle_alpha   90.00
_cell.angle_beta   90.00
_cell.angle_gamma   90.00
#
_symmetry.space_group_name_H-M   'P 1'
#
loop_
_entity.id
_entity.type
_entity.pdbx_description
1 polymer ?
#
loop_
_entity_poly.entity_id
_entity_poly.type
_entity_poly.pdbx_seq_one_letter_code
_entity_poly.pdbx_strand_id
1 'polypeptide(L)'
;QTLNNQVLLGRTMDYDYPLDGSPAVTPRNYRWTSRTGTTGQTQYGFIGTGTDMEGFIYGDGVNEHGVAISTQYFRGYSSYGSTHKAGAMNITQNEIVTWLLGYTTSIEDMKQQASQIHVVAVYLNDIGEVPPLHYHVSDATGHSVEVSFKEGEVVIKDNPIGVLTNHPDLDWHYSNCLLYTSPSPRDRTR
;
A
#
# COMPACT_ATOMS: atom_id res chain seq x y z
N GLN A 1 2.36 12.49 14.27
CA GLN A 1 1.73 13.83 14.17
C GLN A 1 2.77 14.92 14.42
N THR A 2 2.64 16.04 13.74
CA THR A 2 3.47 17.23 13.95
C THR A 2 2.97 18.02 15.16
N LEU A 3 3.74 19.04 15.60
CA LEU A 3 3.36 19.92 16.73
C LEU A 3 2.05 20.67 16.50
N ASN A 4 1.59 20.82 15.26
CA ASN A 4 0.33 21.45 14.87
C ASN A 4 -0.74 20.43 14.43
N ASN A 5 -0.65 19.20 14.90
CA ASN A 5 -1.59 18.10 14.64
C ASN A 5 -1.76 17.69 13.17
N GLN A 6 -0.81 18.02 12.31
CA GLN A 6 -0.82 17.53 10.94
C GLN A 6 -0.29 16.08 10.90
N VAL A 7 -0.82 15.28 9.98
CA VAL A 7 -0.34 13.93 9.69
C VAL A 7 0.61 14.01 8.50
N LEU A 8 1.78 13.40 8.63
CA LEU A 8 2.77 13.32 7.56
C LEU A 8 3.09 11.84 7.31
N LEU A 9 3.11 11.46 6.04
CA LEU A 9 3.65 10.18 5.58
C LEU A 9 4.99 10.46 4.88
N GLY A 10 6.04 9.82 5.37
CA GLY A 10 7.36 9.85 4.73
C GLY A 10 7.78 8.44 4.34
N ARG A 11 8.46 8.29 3.20
CA ARG A 11 9.03 7.01 2.78
C ARG A 11 10.43 7.18 2.23
N THR A 12 11.24 6.13 2.35
CA THR A 12 12.44 5.91 1.56
C THR A 12 12.18 4.78 0.56
N MET A 13 12.82 4.83 -0.60
CA MET A 13 12.76 3.77 -1.61
C MET A 13 14.18 3.48 -2.07
N ASP A 14 14.62 2.26 -1.79
CA ASP A 14 15.91 1.74 -2.25
C ASP A 14 15.65 0.63 -3.26
N TYR A 15 16.32 0.74 -4.41
CA TYR A 15 16.27 -0.23 -5.50
C TYR A 15 17.67 -0.48 -6.03
N ASP A 16 17.93 -1.68 -6.54
CA ASP A 16 19.24 -2.08 -7.09
C ASP A 16 19.57 -1.38 -8.42
N TYR A 17 18.59 -0.70 -9.01
CA TYR A 17 18.74 0.06 -10.25
C TYR A 17 17.93 1.37 -10.19
N PRO A 18 18.30 2.41 -10.96
CA PRO A 18 17.57 3.65 -11.00
C PRO A 18 16.12 3.44 -11.46
N LEU A 19 15.17 3.90 -10.65
CA LEU A 19 13.77 4.04 -11.05
C LEU A 19 13.59 5.48 -11.54
N ASP A 20 13.18 5.65 -12.79
CA ASP A 20 12.79 6.95 -13.35
C ASP A 20 11.41 7.35 -12.80
N GLY A 21 11.40 7.58 -11.47
CA GLY A 21 10.18 7.99 -10.77
C GLY A 21 9.82 9.43 -11.08
N SER A 22 8.56 9.67 -11.37
CA SER A 22 8.02 11.00 -11.61
C SER A 22 6.74 11.25 -10.82
N PRO A 23 6.47 12.51 -10.40
CA PRO A 23 5.20 12.86 -9.81
C PRO A 23 4.11 12.85 -10.89
N ALA A 24 2.94 12.36 -10.52
CA ALA A 24 1.77 12.35 -11.39
C ALA A 24 0.51 12.73 -10.62
N VAL A 25 -0.43 13.35 -11.32
CA VAL A 25 -1.74 13.74 -10.80
C VAL A 25 -2.81 12.97 -11.55
N THR A 26 -3.65 12.25 -10.80
CA THR A 26 -4.86 11.63 -11.34
C THR A 26 -6.07 12.46 -10.91
N PRO A 27 -6.82 13.06 -11.85
CA PRO A 27 -8.00 13.85 -11.52
C PRO A 27 -9.20 12.97 -11.12
N ARG A 28 -10.25 13.59 -10.58
CA ARG A 28 -11.58 12.96 -10.47
C ARG A 28 -12.08 12.56 -11.85
N ASN A 29 -12.87 11.50 -11.91
CA ASN A 29 -13.46 10.97 -13.15
C ASN A 29 -12.44 10.48 -14.19
N TYR A 30 -11.20 10.22 -13.77
CA TYR A 30 -10.22 9.58 -14.63
C TYR A 30 -10.62 8.14 -14.91
N ARG A 31 -10.77 7.79 -16.19
CA ARG A 31 -11.07 6.42 -16.62
C ARG A 31 -9.78 5.63 -16.75
N TRP A 32 -9.76 4.47 -16.15
CA TRP A 32 -8.62 3.56 -16.20
C TRP A 32 -9.08 2.14 -16.51
N THR A 33 -8.17 1.36 -17.02
CA THR A 33 -8.40 -0.06 -17.32
C THR A 33 -7.32 -0.88 -16.67
N SER A 34 -7.72 -1.80 -15.82
CA SER A 34 -6.83 -2.79 -15.21
C SER A 34 -6.24 -3.73 -16.26
N ARG A 35 -5.08 -4.28 -15.98
CA ARG A 35 -4.51 -5.38 -16.77
C ARG A 35 -5.37 -6.64 -16.74
N THR A 36 -6.28 -6.76 -15.79
CA THR A 36 -7.31 -7.81 -15.75
C THR A 36 -8.45 -7.57 -16.72
N GLY A 37 -8.51 -6.42 -17.38
CA GLY A 37 -9.61 -5.99 -18.23
C GLY A 37 -10.75 -5.29 -17.49
N THR A 38 -10.71 -5.22 -16.16
CA THR A 38 -11.67 -4.45 -15.37
C THR A 38 -11.48 -2.95 -15.67
N THR A 39 -12.57 -2.24 -15.88
CA THR A 39 -12.55 -0.78 -16.07
C THR A 39 -13.06 -0.08 -14.83
N GLY A 40 -12.47 1.07 -14.51
CA GLY A 40 -12.87 1.91 -13.39
C GLY A 40 -12.85 3.38 -13.74
N GLN A 41 -13.41 4.19 -12.83
CA GLN A 41 -13.36 5.64 -12.91
C GLN A 41 -13.15 6.19 -11.51
N THR A 42 -12.10 7.01 -11.31
CA THR A 42 -11.78 7.58 -10.00
C THR A 42 -12.89 8.50 -9.52
N GLN A 43 -13.28 8.36 -8.27
CA GLN A 43 -14.21 9.27 -7.60
C GLN A 43 -13.46 10.49 -7.05
N TYR A 44 -12.22 10.27 -6.59
CA TYR A 44 -11.39 11.29 -5.96
C TYR A 44 -10.10 11.51 -6.74
N GLY A 45 -9.63 12.77 -6.72
CA GLY A 45 -8.33 13.14 -7.26
C GLY A 45 -7.22 12.81 -6.29
N PHE A 46 -6.04 12.47 -6.82
CA PHE A 46 -4.86 12.19 -6.01
C PHE A 46 -3.57 12.59 -6.74
N ILE A 47 -2.52 12.75 -5.96
CA ILE A 47 -1.15 12.95 -6.43
C ILE A 47 -0.26 11.86 -5.83
N GLY A 48 0.70 11.39 -6.58
CA GLY A 48 1.67 10.40 -6.11
C GLY A 48 2.92 10.40 -6.95
N THR A 49 3.87 9.54 -6.58
CA THR A 49 5.04 9.23 -7.38
C THR A 49 4.93 7.83 -7.94
N GLY A 50 5.39 7.65 -9.15
CA GLY A 50 5.35 6.36 -9.83
C GLY A 50 6.31 6.32 -10.99
N THR A 51 6.32 5.22 -11.69
CA THR A 51 7.17 5.00 -12.86
C THR A 51 6.39 4.31 -13.97
N ASP A 52 6.82 4.50 -15.20
CA ASP A 52 6.23 3.80 -16.35
C ASP A 52 6.89 2.43 -16.50
N MET A 53 6.13 1.40 -16.15
CA MET A 53 6.49 -0.02 -16.28
C MET A 53 5.32 -0.75 -16.93
N GLU A 54 5.34 -0.88 -18.25
CA GLU A 54 4.21 -1.46 -18.98
C GLU A 54 2.86 -0.74 -18.64
N GLY A 55 2.91 0.58 -18.46
CA GLY A 55 1.89 1.48 -17.93
C GLY A 55 2.31 2.12 -16.60
N PHE A 56 1.73 3.27 -16.28
CA PHE A 56 2.14 4.03 -15.10
C PHE A 56 1.70 3.35 -13.81
N ILE A 57 2.66 2.99 -12.97
CA ILE A 57 2.47 2.33 -11.66
C ILE A 57 2.84 3.31 -10.56
N TYR A 58 1.89 3.61 -9.68
CA TYR A 58 2.13 4.43 -8.50
C TYR A 58 2.81 3.61 -7.39
N GLY A 59 3.88 4.15 -6.82
CA GLY A 59 4.55 3.59 -5.65
C GLY A 59 4.05 4.17 -4.33
N ASP A 60 3.49 5.36 -4.38
CA ASP A 60 2.93 6.09 -3.23
C ASP A 60 1.96 7.17 -3.69
N GLY A 61 1.30 7.83 -2.76
CA GLY A 61 0.47 8.97 -3.05
C GLY A 61 -0.43 9.39 -1.90
N VAL A 62 -1.16 10.47 -2.13
CA VAL A 62 -2.17 11.01 -1.23
C VAL A 62 -3.35 11.54 -2.04
N ASN A 63 -4.55 11.28 -1.57
CA ASN A 63 -5.76 11.81 -2.19
C ASN A 63 -6.26 13.09 -1.50
N GLU A 64 -7.25 13.71 -2.10
CA GLU A 64 -7.85 14.97 -1.63
C GLU A 64 -8.56 14.87 -0.28
N HIS A 65 -8.82 13.66 0.25
CA HIS A 65 -9.35 13.41 1.58
C HIS A 65 -8.26 13.17 2.64
N GLY A 66 -6.98 13.18 2.23
CA GLY A 66 -5.85 12.94 3.14
C GLY A 66 -5.58 11.47 3.42
N VAL A 67 -6.14 10.55 2.62
CA VAL A 67 -5.71 9.15 2.63
C VAL A 67 -4.40 9.06 1.88
N ALA A 68 -3.37 8.55 2.54
CA ALA A 68 -2.02 8.40 2.01
C ALA A 68 -1.60 6.93 2.02
N ILE A 69 -0.84 6.52 1.02
CA ILE A 69 -0.37 5.14 0.84
C ILE A 69 1.09 5.12 0.40
N SER A 70 1.82 4.12 0.85
CA SER A 70 3.13 3.75 0.30
C SER A 70 3.27 2.24 0.14
N THR A 71 4.00 1.83 -0.88
CA THR A 71 4.20 0.43 -1.27
C THR A 71 5.54 -0.08 -0.73
N GLN A 72 5.55 -1.28 -0.16
CA GLN A 72 6.73 -1.99 0.30
C GLN A 72 6.72 -3.44 -0.20
N TYR A 73 7.90 -4.08 -0.26
CA TYR A 73 8.02 -5.49 -0.61
C TYR A 73 7.69 -6.39 0.58
N PHE A 74 6.87 -7.42 0.32
CA PHE A 74 6.39 -8.35 1.34
C PHE A 74 6.65 -9.80 0.93
N ARG A 75 7.87 -10.10 0.60
CA ARG A 75 8.33 -11.36 0.03
C ARG A 75 8.05 -12.54 0.97
N GLY A 76 7.31 -13.54 0.45
CA GLY A 76 6.92 -14.74 1.22
C GLY A 76 5.64 -14.59 2.05
N TYR A 77 5.03 -13.42 2.09
CA TYR A 77 3.84 -13.15 2.90
C TYR A 77 2.60 -12.75 2.08
N SER A 78 2.77 -12.02 0.98
CA SER A 78 1.66 -11.69 0.07
C SER A 78 1.40 -12.80 -0.93
N SER A 79 0.12 -13.12 -1.14
CA SER A 79 -0.34 -14.00 -2.21
C SER A 79 -1.59 -13.43 -2.89
N TYR A 80 -1.64 -13.56 -4.22
CA TYR A 80 -2.71 -13.04 -5.05
C TYR A 80 -3.52 -14.17 -5.66
N GLY A 81 -4.74 -13.86 -6.09
CA GLY A 81 -5.57 -14.81 -6.83
C GLY A 81 -4.95 -15.19 -8.17
N SER A 82 -5.13 -16.42 -8.58
CA SER A 82 -4.71 -16.92 -9.91
C SER A 82 -5.76 -16.70 -10.99
N THR A 83 -7.00 -16.40 -10.60
CA THR A 83 -8.15 -16.24 -11.48
C THR A 83 -9.04 -15.09 -11.01
N HIS A 84 -9.91 -14.62 -11.90
CA HIS A 84 -10.92 -13.62 -11.55
C HIS A 84 -11.96 -14.19 -10.59
N LYS A 85 -12.39 -13.36 -9.65
CA LYS A 85 -13.52 -13.62 -8.75
C LYS A 85 -14.77 -12.97 -9.30
N ALA A 86 -15.80 -13.75 -9.54
CA ALA A 86 -17.09 -13.25 -10.03
C ALA A 86 -17.71 -12.28 -9.01
N GLY A 87 -18.24 -11.16 -9.50
CA GLY A 87 -18.88 -10.14 -8.67
C GLY A 87 -17.93 -9.18 -7.93
N ALA A 88 -16.61 -9.38 -8.05
CA ALA A 88 -15.61 -8.46 -7.51
C ALA A 88 -15.00 -7.58 -8.61
N MET A 89 -14.50 -6.43 -8.22
CA MET A 89 -13.60 -5.63 -9.05
C MET A 89 -12.22 -6.32 -9.05
N ASN A 90 -11.89 -6.99 -10.15
CA ASN A 90 -10.60 -7.69 -10.29
C ASN A 90 -9.54 -6.71 -10.75
N ILE A 91 -8.55 -6.48 -9.93
CA ILE A 91 -7.41 -5.57 -10.21
C ILE A 91 -6.09 -6.29 -9.94
N THR A 92 -4.99 -5.71 -10.35
CA THR A 92 -3.66 -6.26 -10.08
C THR A 92 -3.03 -5.63 -8.84
N GLN A 93 -1.99 -6.27 -8.31
CA GLN A 93 -1.22 -5.73 -7.18
C GLN A 93 -0.66 -4.33 -7.46
N ASN A 94 -0.41 -3.99 -8.72
CA ASN A 94 0.16 -2.70 -9.11
C ASN A 94 -0.88 -1.56 -9.16
N GLU A 95 -2.15 -1.88 -9.11
CA GLU A 95 -3.26 -0.93 -9.24
C GLU A 95 -3.92 -0.60 -7.89
N ILE A 96 -3.42 -1.19 -6.80
CA ILE A 96 -3.94 -0.96 -5.45
C ILE A 96 -3.85 0.51 -5.05
N VAL A 97 -2.74 1.19 -5.37
CA VAL A 97 -2.59 2.63 -5.08
C VAL A 97 -3.67 3.43 -5.81
N THR A 98 -3.90 3.15 -7.09
CA THR A 98 -4.93 3.82 -7.90
C THR A 98 -6.33 3.55 -7.35
N TRP A 99 -6.64 2.30 -7.01
CA TRP A 99 -7.93 1.95 -6.41
C TRP A 99 -8.11 2.65 -5.07
N LEU A 100 -7.16 2.51 -4.15
CA LEU A 100 -7.29 3.03 -2.80
C LEU A 100 -7.45 4.55 -2.82
N LEU A 101 -6.54 5.27 -3.50
CA LEU A 101 -6.60 6.73 -3.54
C LEU A 101 -7.78 7.27 -4.36
N GLY A 102 -8.19 6.56 -5.39
CA GLY A 102 -9.28 6.97 -6.26
C GLY A 102 -10.69 6.69 -5.73
N TYR A 103 -10.84 5.83 -4.70
CA TYR A 103 -12.17 5.38 -4.27
C TYR A 103 -12.44 5.52 -2.77
N THR A 104 -11.45 5.78 -1.93
CA THR A 104 -11.64 5.80 -0.48
C THR A 104 -11.42 7.18 0.13
N THR A 105 -12.15 7.49 1.21
CA THR A 105 -12.09 8.76 1.93
C THR A 105 -11.44 8.66 3.30
N SER A 106 -11.27 7.44 3.81
CA SER A 106 -10.66 7.13 5.10
C SER A 106 -10.28 5.65 5.16
N ILE A 107 -9.54 5.26 6.18
CA ILE A 107 -9.26 3.84 6.47
C ILE A 107 -10.54 3.06 6.75
N GLU A 108 -11.50 3.67 7.43
CA GLU A 108 -12.78 3.01 7.73
C GLU A 108 -13.60 2.76 6.46
N ASP A 109 -13.66 3.74 5.56
CA ASP A 109 -14.28 3.58 4.24
C ASP A 109 -13.58 2.50 3.41
N MET A 110 -12.24 2.47 3.42
CA MET A 110 -11.45 1.43 2.78
C MET A 110 -11.80 0.04 3.31
N LYS A 111 -11.93 -0.13 4.64
CA LYS A 111 -12.32 -1.41 5.26
C LYS A 111 -13.68 -1.89 4.75
N GLN A 112 -14.65 -0.99 4.58
CA GLN A 112 -15.98 -1.32 4.04
C GLN A 112 -15.93 -1.75 2.57
N GLN A 113 -15.05 -1.14 1.76
CA GLN A 113 -14.93 -1.43 0.34
C GLN A 113 -14.01 -2.61 0.02
N ALA A 114 -13.15 -3.02 0.96
CA ALA A 114 -12.12 -4.03 0.75
C ALA A 114 -12.66 -5.38 0.22
N SER A 115 -13.86 -5.79 0.64
CA SER A 115 -14.50 -7.03 0.16
C SER A 115 -15.00 -6.97 -1.29
N GLN A 116 -15.04 -5.78 -1.89
CA GLN A 116 -15.50 -5.58 -3.27
C GLN A 116 -14.40 -5.79 -4.30
N ILE A 117 -13.13 -5.84 -3.87
CA ILE A 117 -12.00 -6.06 -4.76
C ILE A 117 -11.45 -7.47 -4.62
N HIS A 118 -10.82 -7.94 -5.68
CA HIS A 118 -10.02 -9.16 -5.70
C HIS A 118 -8.73 -8.90 -6.48
N VAL A 119 -7.60 -9.19 -5.87
CA VAL A 119 -6.31 -8.90 -6.46
C VAL A 119 -5.75 -10.12 -7.17
N VAL A 120 -5.56 -9.99 -8.47
CA VAL A 120 -5.07 -11.05 -9.36
C VAL A 120 -3.58 -10.86 -9.62
N ALA A 121 -2.82 -11.95 -9.54
CA ALA A 121 -1.40 -11.95 -9.82
C ALA A 121 -1.10 -11.59 -11.28
N VAL A 122 -0.28 -10.56 -11.51
CA VAL A 122 0.22 -10.21 -12.84
C VAL A 122 1.73 -10.04 -12.80
N TYR A 123 2.40 -10.79 -13.69
CA TYR A 123 3.84 -10.71 -13.88
C TYR A 123 4.23 -9.39 -14.54
N LEU A 124 5.26 -8.76 -14.05
CA LEU A 124 5.87 -7.56 -14.65
C LEU A 124 7.20 -7.94 -15.31
N ASN A 125 7.28 -7.78 -16.63
CA ASN A 125 8.50 -8.10 -17.37
C ASN A 125 9.68 -7.21 -16.95
N ASP A 126 9.42 -5.94 -16.68
CA ASP A 126 10.44 -4.97 -16.26
C ASP A 126 11.07 -5.32 -14.90
N ILE A 127 10.33 -5.98 -14.03
CA ILE A 127 10.80 -6.43 -12.70
C ILE A 127 11.25 -7.90 -12.73
N GLY A 128 10.70 -8.70 -13.64
CA GLY A 128 11.01 -10.12 -13.77
C GLY A 128 10.29 -11.02 -12.75
N GLU A 129 9.23 -10.53 -12.11
CA GLU A 129 8.41 -11.30 -11.14
C GLU A 129 6.98 -10.75 -11.02
N VAL A 130 6.15 -11.44 -10.27
CA VAL A 130 4.93 -10.88 -9.67
C VAL A 130 5.36 -10.19 -8.37
N PRO A 131 5.42 -8.85 -8.30
CA PRO A 131 5.95 -8.19 -7.11
C PRO A 131 5.08 -8.49 -5.88
N PRO A 132 5.66 -9.09 -4.84
CA PRO A 132 4.94 -9.37 -3.59
C PRO A 132 4.90 -8.09 -2.75
N LEU A 133 3.76 -7.44 -2.71
CA LEU A 133 3.61 -6.11 -2.10
C LEU A 133 2.69 -6.13 -0.89
N HIS A 134 2.96 -5.23 0.04
CA HIS A 134 2.03 -4.74 1.05
C HIS A 134 2.11 -3.21 1.11
N TYR A 135 1.20 -2.59 1.84
CA TYR A 135 1.04 -1.15 1.80
C TYR A 135 0.88 -0.57 3.20
N HIS A 136 1.57 0.52 3.46
CA HIS A 136 1.30 1.38 4.58
C HIS A 136 0.24 2.40 4.17
N VAL A 137 -0.87 2.42 4.85
CA VAL A 137 -1.96 3.36 4.62
C VAL A 137 -2.19 4.17 5.88
N SER A 138 -2.31 5.48 5.74
CA SER A 138 -2.70 6.38 6.81
C SER A 138 -3.76 7.36 6.32
N ASP A 139 -4.58 7.89 7.23
CA ASP A 139 -5.56 8.92 6.91
C ASP A 139 -5.34 10.21 7.70
N ALA A 140 -6.15 11.23 7.42
CA ALA A 140 -6.03 12.55 8.03
C ALA A 140 -6.23 12.56 9.56
N THR A 141 -6.80 11.49 10.15
CA THR A 141 -6.93 11.35 11.61
C THR A 141 -5.65 10.88 12.28
N GLY A 142 -4.69 10.40 11.50
CA GLY A 142 -3.46 9.77 11.98
C GLY A 142 -3.61 8.27 12.25
N HIS A 143 -4.78 7.68 11.94
CA HIS A 143 -4.94 6.23 11.93
C HIS A 143 -4.05 5.62 10.85
N SER A 144 -3.45 4.48 11.14
CA SER A 144 -2.51 3.81 10.25
C SER A 144 -2.74 2.31 10.25
N VAL A 145 -2.67 1.69 9.07
CA VAL A 145 -2.84 0.25 8.87
C VAL A 145 -1.81 -0.30 7.90
N GLU A 146 -1.54 -1.60 8.01
CA GLU A 146 -0.94 -2.42 6.97
C GLU A 146 -2.05 -3.02 6.12
N VAL A 147 -1.94 -2.93 4.80
CA VAL A 147 -2.79 -3.62 3.83
C VAL A 147 -1.96 -4.64 3.09
N SER A 148 -2.35 -5.91 3.15
CA SER A 148 -1.69 -7.04 2.48
C SER A 148 -2.73 -7.95 1.82
N PHE A 149 -2.29 -9.05 1.21
CA PHE A 149 -3.17 -9.92 0.45
C PHE A 149 -2.93 -11.39 0.78
N LYS A 150 -4.02 -12.14 0.89
CA LYS A 150 -3.99 -13.59 0.98
C LYS A 150 -4.94 -14.20 -0.06
N GLU A 151 -4.39 -14.92 -1.02
CA GLU A 151 -5.13 -15.53 -2.13
C GLU A 151 -6.02 -14.50 -2.89
N GLY A 152 -5.54 -13.25 -3.00
CA GLY A 152 -6.24 -12.16 -3.65
C GLY A 152 -7.23 -11.39 -2.79
N GLU A 153 -7.51 -11.86 -1.58
CA GLU A 153 -8.37 -11.15 -0.62
C GLU A 153 -7.56 -10.13 0.18
N VAL A 154 -8.16 -8.98 0.46
CA VAL A 154 -7.54 -7.91 1.23
C VAL A 154 -7.48 -8.26 2.70
N VAL A 155 -6.30 -8.15 3.29
CA VAL A 155 -6.05 -8.28 4.74
C VAL A 155 -5.62 -6.92 5.28
N ILE A 156 -6.34 -6.40 6.27
CA ILE A 156 -6.06 -5.11 6.89
C ILE A 156 -5.70 -5.33 8.36
N LYS A 157 -4.57 -4.79 8.77
CA LYS A 157 -4.05 -4.89 10.13
C LYS A 157 -3.74 -3.51 10.68
N ASP A 158 -4.21 -3.22 11.89
CA ASP A 158 -3.92 -1.94 12.53
C ASP A 158 -2.42 -1.81 12.81
N ASN A 159 -1.89 -0.61 12.56
CA ASN A 159 -0.48 -0.25 12.73
C ASN A 159 -0.34 0.94 13.70
N PRO A 160 -0.49 0.73 15.00
CA PRO A 160 -0.55 1.83 15.97
C PRO A 160 0.75 2.63 16.11
N ILE A 161 1.89 2.09 15.67
CA ILE A 161 3.16 2.84 15.69
C ILE A 161 3.42 3.65 14.40
N GLY A 162 2.60 3.42 13.35
CA GLY A 162 2.69 4.20 12.12
C GLY A 162 4.00 4.02 11.34
N VAL A 163 4.66 2.87 11.47
CA VAL A 163 5.88 2.53 10.73
C VAL A 163 5.69 1.19 10.04
N LEU A 164 6.03 1.12 8.76
CA LEU A 164 6.03 -0.12 7.99
C LEU A 164 7.33 -0.20 7.18
N THR A 165 7.93 -1.38 7.18
CA THR A 165 9.10 -1.69 6.35
C THR A 165 8.76 -2.88 5.43
N ASN A 166 9.74 -3.38 4.68
CA ASN A 166 9.62 -4.64 3.96
C ASN A 166 9.39 -5.82 4.95
N HIS A 167 9.26 -7.05 4.40
CA HIS A 167 9.17 -8.26 5.23
C HIS A 167 10.28 -8.34 6.31
N PRO A 168 10.06 -9.04 7.43
CA PRO A 168 8.91 -9.86 7.79
C PRO A 168 7.63 -9.07 8.10
N ASP A 169 6.60 -9.75 8.64
CA ASP A 169 5.32 -9.14 8.96
C ASP A 169 5.39 -8.14 10.15
N LEU A 170 4.35 -7.36 10.32
CA LEU A 170 4.27 -6.32 11.33
C LEU A 170 4.40 -6.87 12.77
N ASP A 171 3.86 -8.07 13.06
CA ASP A 171 3.94 -8.68 14.38
C ASP A 171 5.36 -9.10 14.72
N TRP A 172 6.11 -9.57 13.73
CA TRP A 172 7.53 -9.87 13.92
C TRP A 172 8.30 -8.60 14.29
N HIS A 173 8.05 -7.50 13.56
CA HIS A 173 8.71 -6.22 13.85
C HIS A 173 8.37 -5.70 15.26
N TYR A 174 7.11 -5.80 15.69
CA TYR A 174 6.72 -5.44 17.06
C TYR A 174 7.44 -6.29 18.10
N SER A 175 7.46 -7.59 17.91
CA SER A 175 8.15 -8.52 18.83
C SER A 175 9.64 -8.24 18.91
N ASN A 176 10.27 -7.98 17.76
CA ASN A 176 11.69 -7.67 17.66
C ASN A 176 12.02 -6.34 18.34
N CYS A 177 11.22 -5.29 18.13
CA CYS A 177 11.38 -4.02 18.82
C CYS A 177 11.30 -4.16 20.34
N LEU A 178 10.36 -4.95 20.86
CA LEU A 178 10.23 -5.20 22.30
C LEU A 178 11.46 -5.91 22.88
N LEU A 179 12.07 -6.82 22.14
CA LEU A 179 13.29 -7.51 22.55
C LEU A 179 14.49 -6.55 22.61
N TYR A 180 14.65 -5.67 21.63
CA TYR A 180 15.78 -4.74 21.56
C TYR A 180 15.65 -3.54 22.48
N THR A 181 14.42 -3.11 22.79
CA THR A 181 14.17 -1.94 23.66
C THR A 181 14.03 -2.32 25.13
N SER A 182 13.93 -3.60 25.47
CA SER A 182 14.00 -4.05 26.86
C SER A 182 15.41 -3.81 27.41
N PRO A 183 15.58 -3.02 28.51
CA PRO A 183 16.89 -2.79 29.09
C PRO A 183 17.54 -4.12 29.46
N SER A 184 18.75 -4.36 28.95
CA SER A 184 19.48 -5.56 29.33
C SER A 184 19.75 -5.53 30.83
N PRO A 185 19.92 -6.68 31.50
CA PRO A 185 20.31 -6.70 32.90
C PRO A 185 21.58 -5.91 33.21
N ARG A 186 22.46 -5.70 32.21
CA ARG A 186 23.68 -4.88 32.32
C ARG A 186 23.41 -3.38 32.31
N ASP A 187 22.29 -2.92 31.74
CA ASP A 187 21.95 -1.50 31.71
C ASP A 187 21.31 -1.00 32.99
N ARG A 188 20.89 -1.94 33.87
CA ARG A 188 20.32 -1.64 35.21
C ARG A 188 21.38 -1.40 36.31
N THR A 189 22.65 -1.58 35.98
CA THR A 189 23.77 -1.54 36.95
C THR A 189 24.73 -0.37 36.75
N ARG A 190 24.30 0.67 36.03
CA ARG A 190 25.02 1.94 35.85
C ARG A 190 24.26 3.11 36.44
#